data_1f24b0d923b61d454867812149931369
#
_entry.id   1f24b0d923b61d454867812149931369
#
_cell.length_a   1.000
_cell.length_b   1.000
_cell.length_c   1.000
_cell.angle_alpha   90.00
_cell.angle_beta   90.00
_cell.angle_gamma   90.00
#
_symmetry.space_group_name_H-M   'P 1'
#
loop_
_entity.id
_entity.type
_entity.pdbx_description
1 polymer ?
#
loop_
_entity_poly.entity_id
_entity_poly.type
_entity_poly.pdbx_seq_one_letter_code
_entity_poly.pdbx_strand_id
1 'polypeptide(L)'
;MSGTTLVTSSPNSYVKRLDKIKTKKSDLFICQLSTNDASQKKPLGSVSASVQKEDFDTSTVAGATEYIIAYAKDKWNCPVTFYTNPKYDSDEYAAMVELLYKIRDKWGIRVVDLWTELPEITEEQRKLYMADAIHPTRAGYLEWWMPVMEKDIIEIWKVKTEKGEV
;
A
#
# COMPACT_ATOMS: atom_id res chain seq x y z
N MET A 1 14.03 -6.51 -4.50
CA MET A 1 13.78 -7.93 -4.82
C MET A 1 12.46 -8.00 -5.57
N SER A 2 12.48 -8.63 -6.74
CA SER A 2 11.28 -8.87 -7.54
C SER A 2 10.38 -9.91 -6.87
N GLY A 3 9.05 -9.84 -7.10
CA GLY A 3 8.10 -10.87 -6.66
C GLY A 3 7.74 -10.86 -5.17
N THR A 4 7.94 -9.75 -4.44
CA THR A 4 7.53 -9.69 -3.02
C THR A 4 6.02 -9.54 -2.90
N THR A 5 5.40 -10.37 -2.06
CA THR A 5 3.96 -10.34 -1.74
C THR A 5 3.72 -9.77 -0.34
N LEU A 6 2.48 -9.40 -0.04
CA LEU A 6 2.05 -9.09 1.34
C LEU A 6 2.05 -10.37 2.18
N VAL A 7 1.42 -11.43 1.65
CA VAL A 7 1.09 -12.66 2.36
C VAL A 7 2.29 -13.53 2.74
N THR A 8 2.18 -14.22 3.87
CA THR A 8 3.23 -15.09 4.41
C THR A 8 3.39 -16.43 3.68
N SER A 9 2.44 -16.82 2.83
CA SER A 9 2.54 -18.05 2.01
C SER A 9 3.64 -18.01 0.95
N SER A 10 4.21 -16.84 0.69
CA SER A 10 5.36 -16.67 -0.19
C SER A 10 6.68 -16.65 0.58
N PRO A 11 7.79 -17.14 0.00
CA PRO A 11 9.12 -17.04 0.61
C PRO A 11 9.57 -15.57 0.74
N ASN A 12 9.17 -14.72 -0.23
CA ASN A 12 9.41 -13.28 -0.23
C ASN A 12 8.14 -12.54 0.20
N SER A 13 7.99 -12.27 1.49
CA SER A 13 6.81 -11.62 2.07
C SER A 13 7.19 -10.33 2.80
N TYR A 14 6.36 -9.28 2.67
CA TYR A 14 6.49 -8.07 3.48
C TYR A 14 6.33 -8.40 4.95
N VAL A 15 5.30 -9.17 5.34
CA VAL A 15 5.08 -9.60 6.74
C VAL A 15 6.33 -10.25 7.31
N LYS A 16 6.93 -11.22 6.59
CA LYS A 16 8.16 -11.92 7.06
C LYS A 16 9.40 -11.03 7.15
N ARG A 17 9.36 -9.83 6.59
CA ARG A 17 10.49 -8.89 6.58
C ARG A 17 10.38 -7.79 7.61
N LEU A 18 9.20 -7.56 8.17
CA LEU A 18 8.97 -6.48 9.14
C LEU A 18 9.94 -6.56 10.33
N ASP A 19 10.18 -7.75 10.88
CA ASP A 19 11.10 -7.96 12.00
C ASP A 19 12.57 -7.66 11.67
N LYS A 20 12.91 -7.65 10.38
CA LYS A 20 14.26 -7.31 9.90
C LYS A 20 14.50 -5.80 9.83
N ILE A 21 13.45 -4.99 9.94
CA ILE A 21 13.55 -3.53 9.93
C ILE A 21 14.12 -3.08 11.27
N LYS A 22 15.36 -2.60 11.26
CA LYS A 22 16.09 -2.17 12.47
C LYS A 22 15.79 -0.74 12.90
N THR A 23 15.08 0.03 12.07
CA THR A 23 14.70 1.41 12.36
C THR A 23 13.90 1.48 13.65
N LYS A 24 14.34 2.32 14.59
CA LYS A 24 13.71 2.48 15.91
C LYS A 24 12.60 3.53 15.90
N LYS A 25 12.68 4.52 15.03
CA LYS A 25 11.71 5.61 14.89
C LYS A 25 11.39 5.83 13.43
N SER A 26 10.14 6.07 13.11
CA SER A 26 9.68 6.45 11.77
C SER A 26 8.61 7.53 11.92
N ASP A 27 8.63 8.51 11.03
CA ASP A 27 7.63 9.59 11.02
C ASP A 27 6.42 9.27 10.15
N LEU A 28 6.59 8.33 9.22
CA LEU A 28 5.54 7.83 8.32
C LEU A 28 5.92 6.44 7.83
N PHE A 29 4.97 5.52 7.82
CA PHE A 29 5.14 4.21 7.18
C PHE A 29 4.32 4.17 5.89
N ILE A 30 4.99 3.90 4.78
CA ILE A 30 4.37 3.80 3.45
C ILE A 30 4.55 2.38 2.92
N CYS A 31 3.48 1.76 2.45
CA CYS A 31 3.50 0.43 1.86
C CYS A 31 2.68 0.38 0.56
N GLN A 32 3.21 -0.30 -0.45
CA GLN A 32 2.45 -0.55 -1.68
C GLN A 32 1.46 -1.70 -1.48
N LEU A 33 0.23 -1.55 -1.98
CA LEU A 33 -0.66 -2.68 -2.21
C LEU A 33 -0.06 -3.55 -3.32
N SER A 34 0.37 -4.74 -2.98
CA SER A 34 1.24 -5.55 -3.84
C SER A 34 0.53 -6.11 -5.07
N THR A 35 0.98 -5.74 -6.24
CA THR A 35 0.54 -6.33 -7.52
C THR A 35 0.92 -7.81 -7.66
N ASN A 36 1.94 -8.26 -6.93
CA ASN A 36 2.36 -9.67 -6.94
C ASN A 36 1.34 -10.58 -6.24
N ASP A 37 0.61 -10.10 -5.25
CA ASP A 37 -0.46 -10.87 -4.63
C ASP A 37 -1.60 -11.12 -5.62
N ALA A 38 -1.98 -10.12 -6.42
CA ALA A 38 -2.95 -10.27 -7.50
C ALA A 38 -2.47 -11.24 -8.58
N SER A 39 -1.26 -11.02 -9.12
CA SER A 39 -0.72 -11.85 -10.21
C SER A 39 -0.52 -13.33 -9.80
N GLN A 40 -0.29 -13.59 -8.53
CA GLN A 40 -0.15 -14.94 -7.96
C GLN A 40 -1.47 -15.47 -7.39
N LYS A 41 -2.59 -14.76 -7.58
CA LYS A 41 -3.94 -15.13 -7.11
C LYS A 41 -3.96 -15.54 -5.64
N LYS A 42 -3.31 -14.72 -4.79
CA LYS A 42 -3.29 -14.97 -3.35
C LYS A 42 -4.69 -14.83 -2.76
N PRO A 43 -5.04 -15.63 -1.75
CA PRO A 43 -6.35 -15.55 -1.11
C PRO A 43 -6.64 -14.13 -0.62
N LEU A 44 -7.78 -13.55 -1.01
CA LEU A 44 -8.15 -12.18 -0.63
C LEU A 44 -8.39 -12.08 0.88
N GLY A 45 -9.13 -13.02 1.44
CA GLY A 45 -9.58 -12.97 2.83
C GLY A 45 -10.67 -11.91 3.06
N SER A 46 -10.92 -11.59 4.31
CA SER A 46 -11.88 -10.57 4.74
C SER A 46 -11.31 -9.73 5.87
N VAL A 47 -11.80 -8.50 6.01
CA VAL A 47 -11.42 -7.61 7.11
C VAL A 47 -11.81 -8.25 8.44
N SER A 48 -10.88 -8.37 9.37
CA SER A 48 -11.11 -8.92 10.70
C SER A 48 -11.96 -7.96 11.55
N ALA A 49 -12.67 -8.49 12.54
CA ALA A 49 -13.29 -7.69 13.59
C ALA A 49 -12.26 -7.25 14.65
N SER A 50 -11.16 -7.97 14.78
CA SER A 50 -10.08 -7.68 15.73
C SER A 50 -9.13 -6.59 15.26
N VAL A 51 -8.41 -5.99 16.21
CA VAL A 51 -7.25 -5.10 15.96
C VAL A 51 -5.94 -5.69 16.49
N GLN A 52 -5.97 -6.92 17.04
CA GLN A 52 -4.80 -7.60 17.58
C GLN A 52 -4.04 -8.33 16.47
N LYS A 53 -2.71 -8.19 16.45
CA LYS A 53 -1.85 -8.80 15.41
C LYS A 53 -1.98 -10.31 15.33
N GLU A 54 -2.16 -10.93 16.47
CA GLU A 54 -2.22 -12.38 16.64
C GLU A 54 -3.47 -13.01 16.00
N ASP A 55 -4.51 -12.21 15.77
CA ASP A 55 -5.79 -12.65 15.22
C ASP A 55 -5.84 -12.59 13.68
N PHE A 56 -4.80 -12.05 13.02
CA PHE A 56 -4.81 -11.88 11.58
C PHE A 56 -4.26 -13.09 10.84
N ASP A 57 -5.07 -13.63 9.93
CA ASP A 57 -4.59 -14.65 8.99
C ASP A 57 -3.68 -14.04 7.92
N THR A 58 -2.39 -13.98 8.21
CA THR A 58 -1.38 -13.41 7.30
C THR A 58 -1.13 -14.24 6.03
N SER A 59 -1.81 -15.35 5.84
CA SER A 59 -1.82 -16.09 4.58
C SER A 59 -2.77 -15.47 3.54
N THR A 60 -3.64 -14.56 3.95
CA THR A 60 -4.57 -13.79 3.12
C THR A 60 -4.11 -12.34 2.95
N VAL A 61 -4.54 -11.68 1.87
CA VAL A 61 -4.22 -10.26 1.60
C VAL A 61 -4.79 -9.36 2.69
N ALA A 62 -6.04 -9.60 3.13
CA ALA A 62 -6.67 -8.86 4.22
C ALA A 62 -5.84 -8.94 5.51
N GLY A 63 -5.61 -10.16 5.99
CA GLY A 63 -4.90 -10.36 7.25
C GLY A 63 -3.45 -9.89 7.21
N ALA A 64 -2.74 -10.07 6.06
CA ALA A 64 -1.39 -9.54 5.90
C ALA A 64 -1.36 -8.01 5.93
N THR A 65 -2.32 -7.34 5.28
CA THR A 65 -2.43 -5.87 5.27
C THR A 65 -2.71 -5.35 6.68
N GLU A 66 -3.68 -5.92 7.38
CA GLU A 66 -4.03 -5.53 8.75
C GLU A 66 -2.87 -5.80 9.73
N TYR A 67 -2.16 -6.92 9.59
CA TYR A 67 -0.97 -7.21 10.36
C TYR A 67 0.13 -6.15 10.16
N ILE A 68 0.40 -5.76 8.91
CA ILE A 68 1.39 -4.73 8.60
C ILE A 68 1.01 -3.39 9.24
N ILE A 69 -0.26 -3.01 9.21
CA ILE A 69 -0.77 -1.78 9.82
C ILE A 69 -0.58 -1.82 11.35
N ALA A 70 -1.05 -2.88 11.98
CA ALA A 70 -0.92 -3.07 13.43
C ALA A 70 0.55 -3.05 13.86
N TYR A 71 1.41 -3.78 13.15
CA TYR A 71 2.85 -3.81 13.41
C TYR A 71 3.49 -2.42 13.33
N ALA A 72 3.18 -1.66 12.28
CA ALA A 72 3.75 -0.32 12.09
C ALA A 72 3.28 0.66 13.19
N LYS A 73 2.00 0.61 13.55
CA LYS A 73 1.43 1.41 14.64
C LYS A 73 2.08 1.06 15.99
N ASP A 74 2.21 -0.22 16.32
CA ASP A 74 2.81 -0.66 17.58
C ASP A 74 4.30 -0.29 17.67
N LYS A 75 5.05 -0.51 16.59
CA LYS A 75 6.49 -0.34 16.59
C LYS A 75 6.94 1.10 16.54
N TRP A 76 6.26 1.94 15.74
CA TRP A 76 6.71 3.30 15.46
C TRP A 76 5.75 4.38 15.92
N ASN A 77 4.51 4.02 16.24
CA ASN A 77 3.45 4.98 16.59
C ASN A 77 3.36 6.13 15.57
N CYS A 78 3.46 5.81 14.29
CA CYS A 78 3.45 6.79 13.20
C CYS A 78 2.22 6.60 12.30
N PRO A 79 1.87 7.61 11.51
CA PRO A 79 0.88 7.46 10.44
C PRO A 79 1.27 6.32 9.50
N VAL A 80 0.26 5.57 9.05
CA VAL A 80 0.41 4.50 8.07
C VAL A 80 -0.37 4.87 6.83
N THR A 81 0.25 4.74 5.67
CA THR A 81 -0.41 4.88 4.38
C THR A 81 -0.08 3.72 3.48
N PHE A 82 -1.06 3.31 2.68
CA PHE A 82 -0.84 2.42 1.55
C PHE A 82 -0.97 3.22 0.27
N TYR A 83 -0.33 2.77 -0.81
CA TYR A 83 -0.60 3.30 -2.13
C TYR A 83 -0.99 2.18 -3.10
N THR A 84 -1.92 2.49 -3.98
CA THR A 84 -2.37 1.59 -5.05
C THR A 84 -1.49 1.74 -6.29
N ASN A 85 -1.60 0.80 -7.21
CA ASN A 85 -1.04 0.94 -8.55
C ASN A 85 -2.02 1.72 -9.45
N PRO A 86 -1.57 2.38 -10.53
CA PRO A 86 -2.48 2.86 -11.57
C PRO A 86 -3.38 1.75 -12.09
N LYS A 87 -4.55 2.13 -12.57
CA LYS A 87 -5.54 1.17 -13.07
C LYS A 87 -4.99 0.36 -14.25
N TYR A 88 -5.10 -0.96 -14.14
CA TYR A 88 -4.76 -1.93 -15.17
C TYR A 88 -5.78 -3.07 -15.15
N ASP A 89 -5.79 -3.90 -16.18
CA ASP A 89 -6.75 -4.99 -16.34
C ASP A 89 -6.42 -6.16 -15.39
N SER A 90 -7.08 -6.19 -14.24
CA SER A 90 -6.98 -7.26 -13.23
C SER A 90 -8.14 -7.18 -12.24
N ASP A 91 -9.04 -8.15 -12.32
CA ASP A 91 -10.15 -8.30 -11.37
C ASP A 91 -9.63 -8.58 -9.95
N GLU A 92 -8.55 -9.37 -9.83
CA GLU A 92 -7.93 -9.67 -8.54
C GLU A 92 -7.39 -8.39 -7.88
N TYR A 93 -6.71 -7.52 -8.64
CA TYR A 93 -6.19 -6.28 -8.07
C TYR A 93 -7.31 -5.28 -7.75
N ALA A 94 -8.34 -5.19 -8.59
CA ALA A 94 -9.52 -4.38 -8.30
C ALA A 94 -10.19 -4.82 -6.98
N ALA A 95 -10.36 -6.13 -6.76
CA ALA A 95 -10.88 -6.66 -5.49
C ALA A 95 -9.98 -6.34 -4.29
N MET A 96 -8.66 -6.33 -4.48
CA MET A 96 -7.71 -5.92 -3.43
C MET A 96 -7.81 -4.43 -3.11
N VAL A 97 -8.05 -3.56 -4.09
CA VAL A 97 -8.26 -2.12 -3.89
C VAL A 97 -9.54 -1.88 -3.07
N GLU A 98 -10.65 -2.52 -3.43
CA GLU A 98 -11.91 -2.45 -2.68
C GLU A 98 -11.75 -2.96 -1.22
N LEU A 99 -10.96 -4.01 -1.03
CA LEU A 99 -10.61 -4.50 0.29
C LEU A 99 -9.78 -3.46 1.08
N LEU A 100 -8.82 -2.82 0.42
CA LEU A 100 -7.98 -1.79 1.06
C LEU A 100 -8.81 -0.60 1.53
N TYR A 101 -9.87 -0.19 0.80
CA TYR A 101 -10.76 0.88 1.25
C TYR A 101 -11.51 0.49 2.53
N LYS A 102 -11.98 -0.75 2.66
CA LYS A 102 -12.61 -1.24 3.89
C LYS A 102 -11.62 -1.27 5.06
N ILE A 103 -10.37 -1.67 4.80
CA ILE A 103 -9.30 -1.66 5.81
C ILE A 103 -8.95 -0.22 6.20
N ARG A 104 -8.87 0.71 5.23
CA ARG A 104 -8.68 2.15 5.48
C ARG A 104 -9.71 2.69 6.46
N ASP A 105 -10.98 2.39 6.21
CA ASP A 105 -12.09 2.89 7.03
C ASP A 105 -12.06 2.32 8.45
N LYS A 106 -11.71 1.04 8.61
CA LYS A 106 -11.53 0.40 9.91
C LYS A 106 -10.37 0.99 10.70
N TRP A 107 -9.22 1.15 10.07
CA TRP A 107 -7.96 1.50 10.74
C TRP A 107 -7.69 3.00 10.82
N GLY A 108 -8.47 3.82 10.12
CA GLY A 108 -8.23 5.26 10.00
C GLY A 108 -6.88 5.59 9.36
N ILE A 109 -6.40 4.73 8.44
CA ILE A 109 -5.17 4.98 7.68
C ILE A 109 -5.46 5.82 6.43
N ARG A 110 -4.41 6.34 5.81
CA ARG A 110 -4.50 6.98 4.50
C ARG A 110 -4.23 5.99 3.37
N VAL A 111 -4.80 6.28 2.21
CA VAL A 111 -4.48 5.58 0.96
C VAL A 111 -4.14 6.64 -0.08
N VAL A 112 -2.94 6.57 -0.65
CA VAL A 112 -2.58 7.30 -1.86
C VAL A 112 -3.17 6.53 -3.03
N ASP A 113 -4.26 7.04 -3.58
CA ASP A 113 -5.09 6.29 -4.52
C ASP A 113 -4.70 6.55 -5.98
N LEU A 114 -3.63 5.91 -6.43
CA LEU A 114 -3.23 5.97 -7.84
C LEU A 114 -4.20 5.20 -8.76
N TRP A 115 -5.08 4.35 -8.20
CA TRP A 115 -6.05 3.59 -8.97
C TRP A 115 -7.17 4.47 -9.54
N THR A 116 -7.59 5.51 -8.80
CA THR A 116 -8.72 6.36 -9.17
C THR A 116 -8.33 7.85 -9.35
N GLU A 117 -7.27 8.33 -8.70
CA GLU A 117 -6.95 9.76 -8.65
C GLU A 117 -5.90 10.21 -9.68
N LEU A 118 -5.25 9.27 -10.37
CA LEU A 118 -4.33 9.68 -11.43
C LEU A 118 -5.07 10.36 -12.59
N PRO A 119 -4.53 11.48 -13.11
CA PRO A 119 -5.09 12.10 -14.30
C PRO A 119 -5.02 11.17 -15.52
N GLU A 120 -6.03 11.25 -16.36
CA GLU A 120 -5.99 10.57 -17.65
C GLU A 120 -4.80 11.02 -18.49
N ILE A 121 -4.22 10.08 -19.22
CA ILE A 121 -3.06 10.31 -20.09
C ILE A 121 -3.33 9.76 -21.48
N THR A 122 -2.69 10.38 -22.49
CA THR A 122 -2.74 9.88 -23.86
C THR A 122 -1.95 8.58 -24.02
N GLU A 123 -2.16 7.86 -25.12
CA GLU A 123 -1.38 6.68 -25.46
C GLU A 123 0.12 6.97 -25.63
N GLU A 124 0.48 8.16 -26.15
CA GLU A 124 1.87 8.59 -26.24
C GLU A 124 2.49 8.80 -24.86
N GLN A 125 1.76 9.46 -23.96
CA GLN A 125 2.18 9.64 -22.56
C GLN A 125 2.28 8.29 -21.84
N ARG A 126 1.34 7.37 -22.09
CA ARG A 126 1.39 6.02 -21.50
C ARG A 126 2.66 5.29 -21.91
N LYS A 127 3.06 5.34 -23.18
CA LYS A 127 4.31 4.75 -23.65
C LYS A 127 5.56 5.39 -23.03
N LEU A 128 5.48 6.68 -22.70
CA LEU A 128 6.57 7.38 -22.01
C LEU A 128 6.61 7.04 -20.52
N TYR A 129 5.45 6.94 -19.86
CA TYR A 129 5.35 6.83 -18.41
C TYR A 129 5.34 5.40 -17.88
N MET A 130 4.96 4.41 -18.70
CA MET A 130 4.85 3.02 -18.27
C MET A 130 5.81 2.12 -19.07
N ALA A 131 6.61 1.34 -18.36
CA ALA A 131 7.47 0.32 -18.96
C ALA A 131 6.66 -0.93 -19.38
N ASP A 132 5.60 -1.21 -18.66
CA ASP A 132 4.60 -2.26 -18.90
C ASP A 132 3.26 -1.87 -18.26
N ALA A 133 2.35 -2.80 -18.08
CA ALA A 133 1.01 -2.53 -17.52
C ALA A 133 1.04 -2.03 -16.08
N ILE A 134 2.10 -2.32 -15.30
CA ILE A 134 2.16 -2.07 -13.86
C ILE A 134 3.41 -1.32 -13.38
N HIS A 135 4.48 -1.31 -14.17
CA HIS A 135 5.73 -0.68 -13.78
C HIS A 135 5.93 0.67 -14.47
N PRO A 136 6.05 1.76 -13.71
CA PRO A 136 6.32 3.07 -14.29
C PRO A 136 7.78 3.19 -14.74
N THR A 137 8.00 4.01 -15.75
CA THR A 137 9.33 4.53 -16.07
C THR A 137 9.74 5.58 -15.04
N ARG A 138 10.98 6.08 -15.13
CA ARG A 138 11.39 7.22 -14.30
C ARG A 138 10.53 8.46 -14.57
N ALA A 139 10.17 8.72 -15.81
CA ALA A 139 9.29 9.83 -16.19
C ALA A 139 7.89 9.62 -15.58
N GLY A 140 7.34 8.40 -15.64
CA GLY A 140 6.06 8.07 -15.03
C GLY A 140 6.02 8.30 -13.52
N TYR A 141 7.09 7.95 -12.81
CA TYR A 141 7.20 8.29 -11.39
C TYR A 141 7.20 9.80 -11.16
N LEU A 142 8.03 10.55 -11.88
CA LEU A 142 8.26 11.98 -11.59
C LEU A 142 7.10 12.87 -12.06
N GLU A 143 6.49 12.54 -13.19
CA GLU A 143 5.56 13.46 -13.87
C GLU A 143 4.08 13.05 -13.69
N TRP A 144 3.83 11.78 -13.34
CA TRP A 144 2.47 11.26 -13.26
C TRP A 144 2.09 10.77 -11.86
N TRP A 145 2.93 9.94 -11.19
CA TRP A 145 2.62 9.41 -9.86
C TRP A 145 2.93 10.39 -8.73
N MET A 146 4.14 10.99 -8.75
CA MET A 146 4.60 11.85 -7.67
C MET A 146 3.68 13.02 -7.36
N PRO A 147 3.07 13.74 -8.32
CA PRO A 147 2.18 14.85 -7.98
C PRO A 147 0.99 14.42 -7.11
N VAL A 148 0.42 13.23 -7.33
CA VAL A 148 -0.65 12.66 -6.52
C VAL A 148 -0.11 12.22 -5.16
N MET A 149 0.99 11.45 -5.14
CA MET A 149 1.61 10.96 -3.91
C MET A 149 2.06 12.10 -3.00
N GLU A 150 2.67 13.14 -3.55
CA GLU A 150 3.18 14.30 -2.80
C GLU A 150 2.05 15.07 -2.12
N LYS A 151 0.94 15.29 -2.83
CA LYS A 151 -0.25 15.94 -2.28
C LYS A 151 -0.72 15.22 -1.01
N ASP A 152 -0.89 13.90 -1.06
CA ASP A 152 -1.37 13.11 0.06
C ASP A 152 -0.37 13.05 1.22
N ILE A 153 0.92 12.94 0.92
CA ILE A 153 1.98 12.93 1.94
C ILE A 153 2.06 14.28 2.67
N ILE A 154 1.94 15.40 1.94
CA ILE A 154 1.89 16.73 2.54
C ILE A 154 0.68 16.88 3.46
N GLU A 155 -0.48 16.37 3.08
CA GLU A 155 -1.70 16.38 3.91
C GLU A 155 -1.49 15.59 5.22
N ILE A 156 -0.88 14.40 5.15
CA ILE A 156 -0.54 13.60 6.33
C ILE A 156 0.39 14.38 7.26
N TRP A 157 1.37 15.08 6.70
CA TRP A 157 2.35 15.86 7.46
C TRP A 157 1.72 17.07 8.15
N LYS A 158 0.84 17.79 7.46
CA LYS A 158 0.10 18.94 8.05
C LYS A 158 -0.73 18.51 9.26
N VAL A 159 -1.50 17.43 9.13
CA VAL A 159 -2.32 16.90 10.23
C VAL A 159 -1.47 16.52 11.44
N LYS A 160 -0.28 15.96 11.22
CA LYS A 160 0.66 15.60 12.29
C LYS A 160 1.20 16.84 13.01
N THR A 161 1.54 17.87 12.25
CA THR A 161 2.06 19.14 12.80
C THR A 161 1.01 19.89 13.62
N GLU A 162 -0.24 19.92 13.15
CA GLU A 162 -1.35 20.55 13.85
C GLU A 162 -1.68 19.86 15.18
N LYS A 163 -1.43 18.55 15.28
CA LYS A 163 -1.61 17.78 16.52
C LYS A 163 -0.43 17.85 17.49
N GLY A 164 0.64 18.55 17.13
CA GLY A 164 1.86 18.66 17.97
C GLY A 164 2.62 17.33 18.11
N GLU A 165 2.49 16.43 17.13
CA GLU A 165 3.13 15.10 17.11
C GLU A 165 4.51 15.10 16.42
N VAL A 166 5.07 16.28 16.12
CA VAL A 166 6.40 16.47 15.48
C VAL A 166 7.33 17.19 16.43
#